data_b67509dc6df178762ea701ca5a8fa36a
#
_entry.id   b67509dc6df178762ea701ca5a8fa36a
#
_cell.length_a   1.000
_cell.length_b   1.000
_cell.length_c   1.000
_cell.angle_alpha   90.00
_cell.angle_beta   90.00
_cell.angle_gamma   90.00
#
_symmetry.space_group_name_H-M   'P 1'
#
loop_
_entity.id
_entity.type
_entity.pdbx_description
1 polymer ?
#
loop_
_entity_poly.entity_id
_entity_poly.type
_entity_poly.pdbx_seq_one_letter_code
_entity_poly.pdbx_strand_id
1 'polypeptide(L)'
;MPGMSTLRIGTRGSELALAQTHQAIAALKAANPGLECSITIISTAGDQRTDIPLHMVNSATNTGDKGVFIAAIEEALAAGEIDCAVHSLKDMPGVLDSRFELAAVLPREEIQDVLVMKADANEDKLVIATGSVRRSHMVHTYWGGKATTVPVRGNVATRLRKLVENPEVSATLLARAGLNRLGYDRDSFEVEGTQVRIIGLPVREFPPALGQGAIALECRKDDALAAEMISRVNHLPTYRCISCERAFLNLLQADCSVPVGGYAEINADDSITLNVVHYSDATHFTRLSETGTDPEAVAVALHATLIRA
;
A
#
# COMPACT_ATOMS: atom_id res chain seq x y z
N MET A 1 -0.82 31.13 -21.64
CA MET A 1 -0.62 29.80 -22.28
C MET A 1 -1.93 29.06 -22.19
N PRO A 2 -2.46 28.38 -23.23
CA PRO A 2 -3.61 27.51 -23.06
C PRO A 2 -3.12 26.32 -22.22
N GLY A 3 -3.40 26.39 -20.90
CA GLY A 3 -3.12 25.30 -19.99
C GLY A 3 -4.10 24.15 -20.24
N MET A 4 -3.69 22.94 -19.91
CA MET A 4 -4.59 21.79 -19.85
C MET A 4 -5.77 22.16 -18.96
N SER A 5 -6.97 22.23 -19.52
CA SER A 5 -8.18 22.60 -18.77
C SER A 5 -8.71 21.43 -17.94
N THR A 6 -8.36 20.20 -18.32
CA THR A 6 -8.84 18.97 -17.69
C THR A 6 -7.72 17.95 -17.58
N LEU A 7 -7.47 17.41 -16.37
CA LEU A 7 -6.57 16.30 -16.09
C LEU A 7 -7.40 15.00 -16.01
N ARG A 8 -7.10 14.03 -16.87
CA ARG A 8 -7.77 12.72 -16.89
C ARG A 8 -7.06 11.79 -15.92
N ILE A 9 -7.76 11.33 -14.90
CA ILE A 9 -7.20 10.53 -13.81
C ILE A 9 -7.69 9.10 -13.88
N GLY A 10 -6.78 8.16 -14.05
CA GLY A 10 -7.05 6.72 -14.02
C GLY A 10 -6.96 6.14 -12.62
N THR A 11 -7.89 5.26 -12.29
CA THR A 11 -7.94 4.57 -11.00
C THR A 11 -8.73 3.26 -11.10
N ARG A 12 -8.59 2.40 -10.08
CA ARG A 12 -9.42 1.20 -9.92
C ARG A 12 -10.84 1.57 -9.44
N GLY A 13 -11.80 0.67 -9.68
CA GLY A 13 -13.20 0.87 -9.29
C GLY A 13 -13.54 0.53 -7.84
N SER A 14 -12.57 0.14 -6.98
CA SER A 14 -12.86 -0.14 -5.57
C SER A 14 -13.15 1.13 -4.78
N GLU A 15 -14.02 1.05 -3.76
CA GLU A 15 -14.36 2.18 -2.89
C GLU A 15 -13.12 2.89 -2.33
N LEU A 16 -12.11 2.11 -1.90
CA LEU A 16 -10.87 2.68 -1.39
C LEU A 16 -10.07 3.42 -2.48
N ALA A 17 -9.99 2.86 -3.69
CA ALA A 17 -9.30 3.52 -4.80
C ALA A 17 -10.00 4.83 -5.19
N LEU A 18 -11.33 4.84 -5.22
CA LEU A 18 -12.11 6.04 -5.47
C LEU A 18 -11.93 7.09 -4.37
N ALA A 19 -11.95 6.68 -3.09
CA ALA A 19 -11.69 7.58 -1.98
C ALA A 19 -10.29 8.22 -2.07
N GLN A 20 -9.26 7.43 -2.42
CA GLN A 20 -7.91 7.94 -2.65
C GLN A 20 -7.86 8.91 -3.84
N THR A 21 -8.56 8.60 -4.93
CA THR A 21 -8.63 9.45 -6.12
C THR A 21 -9.33 10.77 -5.81
N HIS A 22 -10.41 10.76 -5.04
CA HIS A 22 -11.07 12.00 -4.61
C HIS A 22 -10.17 12.86 -3.72
N GLN A 23 -9.36 12.28 -2.83
CA GLN A 23 -8.36 13.02 -2.06
C GLN A 23 -7.30 13.64 -2.99
N ALA A 24 -6.82 12.90 -3.99
CA ALA A 24 -5.87 13.42 -4.98
C ALA A 24 -6.47 14.59 -5.79
N ILE A 25 -7.70 14.45 -6.27
CA ILE A 25 -8.42 15.52 -7.00
C ILE A 25 -8.59 16.77 -6.14
N ALA A 26 -8.97 16.61 -4.88
CA ALA A 26 -9.12 17.74 -3.97
C ALA A 26 -7.80 18.50 -3.81
N ALA A 27 -6.68 17.79 -3.60
CA ALA A 27 -5.36 18.38 -3.50
C ALA A 27 -4.93 19.07 -4.81
N LEU A 28 -5.11 18.39 -5.96
CA LEU A 28 -4.75 18.91 -7.28
C LEU A 28 -5.52 20.20 -7.61
N LYS A 29 -6.83 20.23 -7.38
CA LYS A 29 -7.67 21.44 -7.60
C LYS A 29 -7.27 22.59 -6.68
N ALA A 30 -6.93 22.30 -5.42
CA ALA A 30 -6.47 23.31 -4.47
C ALA A 30 -5.11 23.93 -4.90
N ALA A 31 -4.19 23.12 -5.43
CA ALA A 31 -2.87 23.58 -5.87
C ALA A 31 -2.86 24.18 -7.28
N ASN A 32 -3.89 23.93 -8.11
CA ASN A 32 -3.99 24.37 -9.51
C ASN A 32 -5.34 25.06 -9.74
N PRO A 33 -5.48 26.36 -9.46
CA PRO A 33 -6.72 27.07 -9.66
C PRO A 33 -7.23 26.99 -11.12
N GLY A 34 -8.48 26.59 -11.28
CA GLY A 34 -9.11 26.41 -12.59
C GLY A 34 -8.88 25.05 -13.25
N LEU A 35 -8.13 24.13 -12.60
CA LEU A 35 -7.98 22.77 -13.09
C LEU A 35 -9.28 21.97 -12.92
N GLU A 36 -9.76 21.39 -14.00
CA GLU A 36 -10.80 20.37 -13.99
C GLU A 36 -10.16 18.97 -13.96
N CYS A 37 -10.83 18.02 -13.29
CA CYS A 37 -10.39 16.63 -13.24
C CYS A 37 -11.53 15.72 -13.64
N SER A 38 -11.23 14.71 -14.47
CA SER A 38 -12.16 13.63 -14.80
C SER A 38 -11.59 12.30 -14.33
N ILE A 39 -12.47 11.39 -13.90
CA ILE A 39 -12.08 10.05 -13.42
C ILE A 39 -12.38 9.03 -14.50
N THR A 40 -11.38 8.18 -14.83
CA THR A 40 -11.53 7.00 -15.67
C THR A 40 -11.32 5.76 -14.80
N ILE A 41 -12.37 4.95 -14.65
CA ILE A 41 -12.29 3.69 -13.90
C ILE A 41 -11.73 2.61 -14.82
N ILE A 42 -10.60 1.99 -14.41
CA ILE A 42 -9.92 0.95 -15.16
C ILE A 42 -10.05 -0.36 -14.40
N SER A 43 -10.63 -1.37 -15.06
CA SER A 43 -10.74 -2.72 -14.49
C SER A 43 -9.42 -3.45 -14.62
N THR A 44 -8.92 -4.00 -13.53
CA THR A 44 -7.62 -4.72 -13.49
C THR A 44 -7.82 -6.23 -13.35
N ALA A 45 -6.84 -7.02 -13.78
CA ALA A 45 -6.88 -8.48 -13.63
C ALA A 45 -6.99 -8.92 -12.15
N GLY A 46 -6.39 -8.14 -11.22
CA GLY A 46 -6.50 -8.38 -9.79
C GLY A 46 -7.90 -8.15 -9.22
N ASP A 47 -8.69 -7.28 -9.83
CA ASP A 47 -10.10 -7.04 -9.46
C ASP A 47 -11.02 -8.14 -10.00
N GLN A 48 -10.70 -8.70 -11.17
CA GLN A 48 -11.51 -9.74 -11.83
C GLN A 48 -11.31 -11.13 -11.21
N ARG A 49 -10.08 -11.45 -10.79
CA ARG A 49 -9.69 -12.79 -10.30
C ARG A 49 -9.53 -12.79 -8.78
N THR A 50 -10.66 -12.87 -8.07
CA THR A 50 -10.70 -12.97 -6.60
C THR A 50 -10.77 -14.41 -6.07
N ASP A 51 -10.82 -15.39 -6.97
CA ASP A 51 -10.98 -16.82 -6.74
C ASP A 51 -9.65 -17.54 -6.42
N ILE A 52 -8.52 -17.01 -6.88
CA ILE A 52 -7.18 -17.62 -6.70
C ILE A 52 -6.22 -16.69 -5.94
N PRO A 53 -5.16 -17.22 -5.27
CA PRO A 53 -4.15 -16.41 -4.61
C PRO A 53 -3.46 -15.40 -5.54
N LEU A 54 -3.04 -14.24 -5.02
CA LEU A 54 -2.52 -13.12 -5.81
C LEU A 54 -1.28 -13.52 -6.65
N HIS A 55 -0.36 -14.29 -6.08
CA HIS A 55 0.82 -14.79 -6.79
C HIS A 55 0.47 -15.71 -7.98
N MET A 56 -0.65 -16.44 -7.91
CA MET A 56 -1.13 -17.25 -9.05
C MET A 56 -1.79 -16.40 -10.14
N VAL A 57 -2.36 -15.25 -9.79
CA VAL A 57 -2.90 -14.31 -10.80
C VAL A 57 -1.77 -13.73 -11.64
N ASN A 58 -0.64 -13.32 -11.01
CA ASN A 58 0.56 -12.84 -11.70
C ASN A 58 1.07 -13.87 -12.74
N SER A 59 1.15 -15.14 -12.34
CA SER A 59 1.62 -16.22 -13.22
C SER A 59 0.65 -16.51 -14.37
N ALA A 60 -0.66 -16.36 -14.14
CA ALA A 60 -1.69 -16.69 -15.12
C ALA A 60 -1.92 -15.57 -16.17
N THR A 61 -1.61 -14.30 -15.81
CA THR A 61 -1.86 -13.15 -16.68
C THR A 61 -0.67 -12.69 -17.49
N ASN A 62 0.50 -13.32 -17.29
CA ASN A 62 1.76 -12.97 -17.97
C ASN A 62 2.15 -11.48 -17.80
N THR A 63 1.66 -10.83 -16.73
CA THR A 63 1.89 -9.41 -16.45
C THR A 63 3.31 -9.12 -15.95
N GLY A 64 4.14 -10.18 -15.82
CA GLY A 64 5.52 -10.09 -15.35
C GLY A 64 5.60 -9.52 -13.93
N ASP A 65 6.65 -8.76 -13.65
CA ASP A 65 6.90 -8.09 -12.36
C ASP A 65 5.94 -6.91 -12.09
N LYS A 66 5.12 -6.51 -13.07
CA LYS A 66 4.10 -5.47 -12.92
C LYS A 66 2.89 -6.06 -12.21
N GLY A 67 2.65 -5.63 -10.99
CA GLY A 67 1.51 -6.12 -10.19
C GLY A 67 0.19 -6.11 -10.96
N VAL A 68 -0.64 -7.15 -10.80
CA VAL A 68 -1.95 -7.34 -11.50
C VAL A 68 -2.94 -6.18 -11.36
N PHE A 69 -2.65 -5.22 -10.47
CA PHE A 69 -3.48 -4.04 -10.23
C PHE A 69 -2.99 -2.80 -10.98
N ILE A 70 -1.81 -2.83 -11.60
CA ILE A 70 -1.12 -1.66 -12.14
C ILE A 70 -1.02 -1.71 -13.66
N ALA A 71 -0.72 -2.87 -14.25
CA ALA A 71 -0.45 -3.02 -15.67
C ALA A 71 -1.52 -2.37 -16.58
N ALA A 72 -2.80 -2.60 -16.32
CA ALA A 72 -3.88 -2.01 -17.14
C ALA A 72 -3.96 -0.48 -17.00
N ILE A 73 -3.61 0.07 -15.85
CA ILE A 73 -3.60 1.54 -15.63
C ILE A 73 -2.38 2.15 -16.32
N GLU A 74 -1.21 1.52 -16.24
CA GLU A 74 -0.02 1.94 -16.98
C GLU A 74 -0.19 1.85 -18.50
N GLU A 75 -0.94 0.85 -19.02
CA GLU A 75 -1.29 0.76 -20.42
C GLU A 75 -2.14 1.94 -20.87
N ALA A 76 -3.18 2.30 -20.11
CA ALA A 76 -4.01 3.47 -20.38
C ALA A 76 -3.21 4.78 -20.30
N LEU A 77 -2.24 4.86 -19.37
CA LEU A 77 -1.33 5.99 -19.24
C LEU A 77 -0.39 6.09 -20.45
N ALA A 78 0.18 4.95 -20.91
CA ALA A 78 1.02 4.88 -22.10
C ALA A 78 0.26 5.20 -23.39
N ALA A 79 -1.00 4.79 -23.50
CA ALA A 79 -1.87 5.09 -24.64
C ALA A 79 -2.36 6.56 -24.66
N GLY A 80 -2.08 7.35 -23.60
CA GLY A 80 -2.57 8.71 -23.48
C GLY A 80 -4.09 8.80 -23.28
N GLU A 81 -4.73 7.74 -22.80
CA GLU A 81 -6.14 7.73 -22.43
C GLU A 81 -6.38 8.47 -21.11
N ILE A 82 -5.37 8.43 -20.22
CA ILE A 82 -5.29 9.17 -18.97
C ILE A 82 -3.97 9.95 -18.90
N ASP A 83 -3.92 10.97 -18.05
CA ASP A 83 -2.76 11.84 -17.85
C ASP A 83 -2.09 11.58 -16.50
N CYS A 84 -2.86 11.11 -15.53
CA CYS A 84 -2.41 10.78 -14.17
C CYS A 84 -3.04 9.46 -13.73
N ALA A 85 -2.26 8.61 -13.07
CA ALA A 85 -2.73 7.42 -12.39
C ALA A 85 -2.63 7.59 -10.87
N VAL A 86 -3.67 7.17 -10.13
CA VAL A 86 -3.68 7.22 -8.67
C VAL A 86 -3.63 5.81 -8.10
N HIS A 87 -2.64 5.57 -7.24
CA HIS A 87 -2.36 4.25 -6.66
C HIS A 87 -2.23 4.29 -5.14
N SER A 88 -2.59 3.18 -4.48
CA SER A 88 -2.00 2.86 -3.17
C SER A 88 -0.53 2.50 -3.41
N LEU A 89 0.41 3.27 -2.88
CA LEU A 89 1.83 3.11 -3.21
C LEU A 89 2.37 1.71 -2.90
N LYS A 90 1.92 1.08 -1.82
CA LYS A 90 2.34 -0.27 -1.44
C LYS A 90 2.00 -1.37 -2.46
N ASP A 91 1.10 -1.08 -3.40
CA ASP A 91 0.69 -2.00 -4.46
C ASP A 91 1.51 -1.79 -5.74
N MET A 92 2.36 -0.73 -5.78
CA MET A 92 3.26 -0.42 -6.90
C MET A 92 4.53 -1.28 -6.82
N PRO A 93 5.09 -1.72 -7.96
CA PRO A 93 6.36 -2.41 -7.99
C PRO A 93 7.50 -1.51 -7.50
N GLY A 94 8.57 -2.12 -6.97
CA GLY A 94 9.78 -1.39 -6.55
C GLY A 94 10.38 -0.57 -7.70
N VAL A 95 10.47 -1.18 -8.89
CA VAL A 95 10.94 -0.55 -10.13
C VAL A 95 9.75 -0.12 -10.97
N LEU A 96 9.70 1.16 -11.34
CA LEU A 96 8.73 1.66 -12.32
C LEU A 96 9.21 1.38 -13.75
N ASP A 97 8.26 1.25 -14.65
CA ASP A 97 8.54 1.28 -16.08
C ASP A 97 9.19 2.63 -16.44
N SER A 98 10.22 2.58 -17.27
CA SER A 98 11.03 3.76 -17.63
C SER A 98 10.24 4.88 -18.30
N ARG A 99 9.05 4.59 -18.83
CA ARG A 99 8.14 5.57 -19.45
C ARG A 99 7.42 6.46 -18.42
N PHE A 100 7.35 6.03 -17.17
CA PHE A 100 6.56 6.68 -16.14
C PHE A 100 7.44 7.20 -15.00
N GLU A 101 6.88 8.12 -14.24
CA GLU A 101 7.46 8.64 -13.01
C GLU A 101 6.44 8.81 -11.90
N LEU A 102 6.90 8.66 -10.67
CA LEU A 102 6.16 9.05 -9.49
C LEU A 102 6.26 10.56 -9.32
N ALA A 103 5.31 11.29 -9.90
CA ALA A 103 5.34 12.76 -9.91
C ALA A 103 5.01 13.39 -8.56
N ALA A 104 4.17 12.73 -7.75
CA ALA A 104 3.85 13.19 -6.39
C ALA A 104 3.40 12.04 -5.48
N VAL A 105 3.57 12.27 -4.18
CA VAL A 105 2.87 11.54 -3.13
C VAL A 105 2.15 12.53 -2.21
N LEU A 106 0.94 12.18 -1.77
CA LEU A 106 0.20 12.99 -0.80
C LEU A 106 0.74 12.79 0.62
N PRO A 107 0.36 13.64 1.59
CA PRO A 107 0.65 13.41 3.01
C PRO A 107 0.29 11.99 3.41
N ARG A 108 1.22 11.32 4.09
CA ARG A 108 1.08 9.92 4.47
C ARG A 108 0.07 9.76 5.59
N GLU A 109 -0.87 8.86 5.40
CA GLU A 109 -1.81 8.43 6.43
C GLU A 109 -1.14 7.45 7.40
N GLU A 110 -1.80 7.13 8.53
CA GLU A 110 -1.32 6.18 9.54
C GLU A 110 -0.86 4.86 8.89
N ILE A 111 0.39 4.50 9.16
CA ILE A 111 1.05 3.37 8.47
C ILE A 111 0.76 2.01 9.09
N GLN A 112 0.27 1.99 10.34
CA GLN A 112 0.10 0.76 11.11
C GLN A 112 -0.88 -0.22 10.47
N ASP A 113 -0.64 -1.49 10.67
CA ASP A 113 -1.65 -2.52 10.50
C ASP A 113 -2.58 -2.54 11.73
N VAL A 114 -3.80 -2.95 11.52
CA VAL A 114 -4.78 -3.12 12.59
C VAL A 114 -5.43 -4.50 12.51
N LEU A 115 -5.73 -5.05 13.66
CA LEU A 115 -6.56 -6.23 13.81
C LEU A 115 -8.02 -5.76 13.96
N VAL A 116 -8.86 -6.08 12.98
CA VAL A 116 -10.31 -5.92 13.09
C VAL A 116 -10.86 -7.25 13.61
N MET A 117 -11.39 -7.26 14.82
CA MET A 117 -11.75 -8.46 15.54
C MET A 117 -13.22 -8.43 15.98
N LYS A 118 -13.91 -9.56 15.90
CA LYS A 118 -15.24 -9.72 16.48
C LYS A 118 -15.20 -9.41 17.98
N ALA A 119 -16.21 -8.74 18.49
CA ALA A 119 -16.23 -8.32 19.89
C ALA A 119 -16.24 -9.49 20.89
N ASP A 120 -16.80 -10.62 20.50
CA ASP A 120 -16.91 -11.86 21.27
C ASP A 120 -15.79 -12.89 21.00
N ALA A 121 -14.77 -12.52 20.20
CA ALA A 121 -13.69 -13.42 19.86
C ALA A 121 -12.83 -13.80 21.07
N ASN A 122 -12.45 -15.08 21.14
CA ASN A 122 -11.49 -15.57 22.14
C ASN A 122 -10.05 -15.17 21.78
N GLU A 123 -9.46 -14.29 22.57
CA GLU A 123 -8.09 -13.76 22.34
C GLU A 123 -6.97 -14.79 22.58
N ASP A 124 -7.25 -15.88 23.29
CA ASP A 124 -6.25 -16.94 23.52
C ASP A 124 -6.16 -17.93 22.36
N LYS A 125 -7.11 -17.88 21.41
CA LYS A 125 -7.13 -18.74 20.24
C LYS A 125 -7.70 -17.98 19.04
N LEU A 126 -6.86 -17.19 18.39
CA LEU A 126 -7.27 -16.37 17.25
C LEU A 126 -7.13 -17.12 15.92
N VAL A 127 -8.15 -17.03 15.08
CA VAL A 127 -8.09 -17.37 13.65
C VAL A 127 -8.15 -16.07 12.86
N ILE A 128 -7.03 -15.67 12.26
CA ILE A 128 -6.86 -14.37 11.63
C ILE A 128 -6.87 -14.50 10.11
N ALA A 129 -7.84 -13.86 9.45
CA ALA A 129 -7.93 -13.87 8.00
C ALA A 129 -6.96 -12.87 7.37
N THR A 130 -6.06 -13.34 6.51
CA THR A 130 -5.14 -12.50 5.74
C THR A 130 -4.73 -13.17 4.43
N GLY A 131 -4.59 -12.37 3.34
CA GLY A 131 -4.01 -12.82 2.07
C GLY A 131 -2.55 -12.36 1.88
N SER A 132 -1.95 -11.72 2.89
CA SER A 132 -0.59 -11.19 2.84
C SER A 132 0.39 -12.17 3.47
N VAL A 133 1.39 -12.62 2.70
CA VAL A 133 2.48 -13.48 3.19
C VAL A 133 3.21 -12.83 4.35
N ARG A 134 3.56 -11.54 4.22
CA ARG A 134 4.16 -10.75 5.30
C ARG A 134 3.35 -10.85 6.59
N ARG A 135 2.04 -10.54 6.52
CA ARG A 135 1.17 -10.59 7.70
C ARG A 135 1.05 -11.99 8.30
N SER A 136 1.00 -13.03 7.47
CA SER A 136 0.96 -14.42 7.96
C SER A 136 2.20 -14.76 8.78
N HIS A 137 3.39 -14.41 8.32
CA HIS A 137 4.63 -14.63 9.05
C HIS A 137 4.65 -13.81 10.35
N MET A 138 4.22 -12.55 10.29
CA MET A 138 4.14 -11.69 11.48
C MET A 138 3.14 -12.18 12.53
N VAL A 139 1.99 -12.72 12.10
CA VAL A 139 1.04 -13.33 13.04
C VAL A 139 1.70 -14.47 13.80
N HIS A 140 2.42 -15.33 13.10
CA HIS A 140 3.11 -16.45 13.73
C HIS A 140 4.13 -15.99 14.78
N THR A 141 4.92 -14.96 14.46
CA THR A 141 5.96 -14.45 15.36
C THR A 141 5.43 -13.56 16.48
N TYR A 142 4.36 -12.79 16.24
CA TYR A 142 3.80 -11.83 17.19
C TYR A 142 2.91 -12.49 18.25
N TRP A 143 2.03 -13.42 17.83
CA TRP A 143 1.11 -14.12 18.74
C TRP A 143 1.61 -15.51 19.16
N GLY A 144 2.67 -16.02 18.53
CA GLY A 144 3.12 -17.40 18.79
C GLY A 144 2.01 -18.41 18.46
N GLY A 145 1.88 -19.44 19.29
CA GLY A 145 0.86 -20.48 19.13
C GLY A 145 -0.58 -20.05 19.43
N LYS A 146 -0.83 -18.79 19.86
CA LYS A 146 -2.15 -18.25 20.16
C LYS A 146 -2.94 -17.81 18.94
N ALA A 147 -2.30 -17.70 17.79
CA ALA A 147 -2.96 -17.29 16.56
C ALA A 147 -2.55 -18.15 15.36
N THR A 148 -3.54 -18.40 14.49
CA THR A 148 -3.34 -19.05 13.19
C THR A 148 -3.88 -18.17 12.09
N THR A 149 -3.43 -18.37 10.84
CA THR A 149 -3.90 -17.59 9.70
C THR A 149 -4.69 -18.44 8.72
N VAL A 150 -5.72 -17.82 8.12
CA VAL A 150 -6.49 -18.37 7.00
C VAL A 150 -6.49 -17.38 5.85
N PRO A 151 -6.50 -17.86 4.60
CA PRO A 151 -6.46 -16.97 3.44
C PRO A 151 -7.77 -16.19 3.29
N VAL A 152 -7.68 -14.90 2.96
CA VAL A 152 -8.82 -14.07 2.57
C VAL A 152 -8.45 -13.14 1.43
N ARG A 153 -9.37 -12.94 0.49
CA ARG A 153 -9.24 -12.00 -0.62
C ARG A 153 -10.47 -11.10 -0.74
N GLY A 154 -10.28 -10.01 -1.49
CA GLY A 154 -11.27 -8.97 -1.70
C GLY A 154 -10.78 -7.61 -1.21
N ASN A 155 -11.56 -6.57 -1.49
CA ASN A 155 -11.38 -5.23 -0.95
C ASN A 155 -11.71 -5.17 0.55
N VAL A 156 -11.60 -4.00 1.17
CA VAL A 156 -11.84 -3.82 2.61
C VAL A 156 -13.26 -4.27 2.99
N ALA A 157 -14.28 -3.79 2.29
CA ALA A 157 -15.68 -4.14 2.56
C ALA A 157 -15.92 -5.66 2.44
N THR A 158 -15.39 -6.29 1.40
CA THR A 158 -15.50 -7.75 1.20
C THR A 158 -14.83 -8.52 2.33
N ARG A 159 -13.66 -8.07 2.83
CA ARG A 159 -12.96 -8.75 3.94
C ARG A 159 -13.68 -8.59 5.26
N LEU A 160 -14.27 -7.42 5.51
CA LEU A 160 -15.09 -7.18 6.70
C LEU A 160 -16.34 -8.07 6.69
N ARG A 161 -17.03 -8.17 5.55
CA ARG A 161 -18.16 -9.07 5.38
C ARG A 161 -17.76 -10.53 5.61
N LYS A 162 -16.70 -11.02 4.95
CA LYS A 162 -16.18 -12.39 5.14
C LYS A 162 -15.76 -12.69 6.58
N LEU A 163 -15.30 -11.68 7.33
CA LEU A 163 -15.01 -11.83 8.76
C LEU A 163 -16.26 -12.21 9.53
N VAL A 164 -17.36 -11.47 9.32
CA VAL A 164 -18.58 -11.67 10.11
C VAL A 164 -19.41 -12.88 9.65
N GLU A 165 -19.39 -13.20 8.34
CA GLU A 165 -20.05 -14.37 7.77
C GLU A 165 -19.40 -15.71 8.18
N ASN A 166 -18.10 -15.74 8.48
CA ASN A 166 -17.40 -16.97 8.84
C ASN A 166 -17.25 -17.11 10.37
N PRO A 167 -17.99 -18.04 11.02
CA PRO A 167 -17.94 -18.20 12.47
C PRO A 167 -16.60 -18.69 12.99
N GLU A 168 -15.78 -19.34 12.16
CA GLU A 168 -14.46 -19.84 12.55
C GLU A 168 -13.38 -18.76 12.56
N VAL A 169 -13.61 -17.62 11.88
CA VAL A 169 -12.67 -16.52 11.80
C VAL A 169 -12.92 -15.53 12.93
N SER A 170 -11.89 -15.26 13.72
CA SER A 170 -11.94 -14.34 14.87
C SER A 170 -11.69 -12.89 14.44
N ALA A 171 -10.77 -12.70 13.47
CA ALA A 171 -10.27 -11.37 13.10
C ALA A 171 -9.76 -11.32 11.66
N THR A 172 -9.56 -10.11 11.14
CA THR A 172 -8.86 -9.86 9.88
C THR A 172 -7.84 -8.72 10.04
N LEU A 173 -6.74 -8.77 9.28
CA LEU A 173 -5.71 -7.73 9.26
C LEU A 173 -5.93 -6.76 8.11
N LEU A 174 -6.04 -5.48 8.44
CA LEU A 174 -6.21 -4.39 7.48
C LEU A 174 -5.16 -3.27 7.75
N ALA A 175 -4.96 -2.39 6.78
CA ALA A 175 -4.19 -1.18 6.98
C ALA A 175 -5.08 -0.09 7.58
N ARG A 176 -4.63 0.58 8.65
CA ARG A 176 -5.37 1.68 9.29
C ARG A 176 -5.74 2.77 8.28
N ALA A 177 -4.79 3.16 7.43
CA ALA A 177 -5.02 4.12 6.35
C ALA A 177 -6.21 3.78 5.44
N GLY A 178 -6.43 2.50 5.14
CA GLY A 178 -7.55 2.07 4.33
C GLY A 178 -8.89 2.23 5.05
N LEU A 179 -8.91 1.92 6.34
CA LEU A 179 -10.11 2.09 7.18
C LEU A 179 -10.46 3.56 7.37
N ASN A 180 -9.48 4.41 7.69
CA ASN A 180 -9.69 5.85 7.88
C ASN A 180 -10.28 6.50 6.61
N ARG A 181 -9.76 6.15 5.43
CA ARG A 181 -10.26 6.66 4.14
C ARG A 181 -11.68 6.22 3.80
N LEU A 182 -12.14 5.11 4.37
CA LEU A 182 -13.50 4.60 4.21
C LEU A 182 -14.44 5.01 5.35
N GLY A 183 -13.98 5.86 6.28
CA GLY A 183 -14.79 6.34 7.40
C GLY A 183 -14.92 5.35 8.57
N TYR A 184 -14.09 4.30 8.62
CA TYR A 184 -13.97 3.40 9.77
C TYR A 184 -12.87 3.90 10.73
N ASP A 185 -12.99 5.15 11.17
CA ASP A 185 -12.01 5.86 12.00
C ASP A 185 -12.21 5.65 13.52
N ARG A 186 -13.26 4.92 13.91
CA ARG A 186 -13.61 4.60 15.31
C ARG A 186 -12.96 3.31 15.76
N ASP A 187 -12.83 3.14 17.09
CA ASP A 187 -12.24 1.93 17.67
C ASP A 187 -13.17 0.71 17.60
N SER A 188 -14.47 0.93 17.34
CA SER A 188 -15.46 -0.12 17.15
C SER A 188 -16.56 0.34 16.20
N PHE A 189 -17.12 -0.60 15.45
CA PHE A 189 -18.24 -0.37 14.55
C PHE A 189 -19.00 -1.68 14.29
N GLU A 190 -20.11 -1.58 13.58
CA GLU A 190 -20.95 -2.72 13.25
C GLU A 190 -20.76 -3.09 11.77
N VAL A 191 -20.63 -4.40 11.48
CA VAL A 191 -20.62 -4.97 10.13
C VAL A 191 -21.75 -6.00 10.07
N GLU A 192 -22.78 -5.74 9.28
CA GLU A 192 -23.93 -6.64 9.09
C GLU A 192 -24.50 -7.18 10.40
N GLY A 193 -24.71 -6.33 11.39
CA GLY A 193 -25.26 -6.68 12.71
C GLY A 193 -24.24 -7.25 13.69
N THR A 194 -22.99 -7.47 13.31
CA THR A 194 -21.93 -7.97 14.18
C THR A 194 -21.04 -6.84 14.65
N GLN A 195 -20.87 -6.69 15.97
CA GLN A 195 -19.93 -5.72 16.54
C GLN A 195 -18.48 -6.19 16.34
N VAL A 196 -17.66 -5.28 15.82
CA VAL A 196 -16.22 -5.47 15.68
C VAL A 196 -15.45 -4.34 16.35
N ARG A 197 -14.25 -4.62 16.80
CA ARG A 197 -13.31 -3.64 17.37
C ARG A 197 -12.03 -3.58 16.56
N ILE A 198 -11.41 -2.41 16.52
CA ILE A 198 -10.13 -2.18 15.86
C ILE A 198 -9.05 -2.11 16.93
N ILE A 199 -8.02 -2.93 16.79
CA ILE A 199 -6.85 -2.96 17.66
C ILE A 199 -5.64 -2.58 16.81
N GLY A 200 -5.02 -1.43 17.14
CA GLY A 200 -3.79 -0.97 16.48
C GLY A 200 -2.62 -1.88 16.81
N LEU A 201 -1.85 -2.27 15.81
CA LEU A 201 -0.64 -3.05 16.03
C LEU A 201 0.59 -2.13 16.07
N PRO A 202 1.49 -2.28 17.06
CA PRO A 202 2.64 -1.41 17.19
C PRO A 202 3.60 -1.61 16.01
N VAL A 203 3.95 -0.53 15.31
CA VAL A 203 4.73 -0.56 14.06
C VAL A 203 6.14 -1.14 14.22
N ARG A 204 6.71 -1.10 15.42
CA ARG A 204 8.03 -1.67 15.70
C ARG A 204 7.99 -3.20 15.74
N GLU A 205 6.97 -3.76 16.35
CA GLU A 205 6.77 -5.21 16.50
C GLU A 205 6.08 -5.80 15.27
N PHE A 206 5.18 -5.04 14.66
CA PHE A 206 4.40 -5.43 13.48
C PHE A 206 4.55 -4.42 12.34
N PRO A 207 5.75 -4.31 11.71
CA PRO A 207 6.01 -3.33 10.67
C PRO A 207 5.06 -3.46 9.47
N PRO A 208 4.54 -2.32 8.94
CA PRO A 208 3.63 -2.30 7.81
C PRO A 208 4.30 -2.77 6.51
N ALA A 209 3.55 -2.86 5.42
CA ALA A 209 4.15 -2.94 4.10
C ALA A 209 4.87 -1.62 3.77
N LEU A 210 6.02 -1.69 3.11
CA LEU A 210 6.69 -0.51 2.57
C LEU A 210 5.73 0.24 1.64
N GLY A 211 5.66 1.56 1.75
CA GLY A 211 4.70 2.39 1.03
C GLY A 211 3.29 2.44 1.62
N GLN A 212 2.99 1.69 2.70
CA GLN A 212 1.66 1.72 3.31
C GLN A 212 1.30 3.12 3.81
N GLY A 213 0.04 3.54 3.59
CA GLY A 213 -0.48 4.85 3.97
C GLY A 213 -0.29 5.93 2.90
N ALA A 214 0.62 5.77 1.95
CA ALA A 214 0.86 6.75 0.90
C ALA A 214 -0.05 6.56 -0.32
N ILE A 215 -0.55 7.68 -0.87
CA ILE A 215 -1.20 7.78 -2.17
C ILE A 215 -0.17 8.29 -3.16
N ALA A 216 0.02 7.56 -4.25
CA ALA A 216 0.96 7.88 -5.32
C ALA A 216 0.22 8.44 -6.54
N LEU A 217 0.79 9.48 -7.15
CA LEU A 217 0.36 10.05 -8.42
C LEU A 217 1.46 9.81 -9.44
N GLU A 218 1.15 9.02 -10.46
CA GLU A 218 2.06 8.62 -11.52
C GLU A 218 1.65 9.29 -12.82
N CYS A 219 2.61 9.71 -13.64
CA CYS A 219 2.38 10.23 -14.98
C CYS A 219 3.45 9.75 -15.97
N ARG A 220 3.24 10.04 -17.25
CA ARG A 220 4.28 9.83 -18.28
C ARG A 220 5.42 10.83 -18.07
N LYS A 221 6.65 10.39 -18.24
CA LYS A 221 7.86 11.25 -18.14
C LYS A 221 7.93 12.33 -19.24
N ASP A 222 7.33 12.07 -20.39
CA ASP A 222 7.30 13.00 -21.52
C ASP A 222 6.12 13.99 -21.47
N ASP A 223 5.23 13.88 -20.48
CA ASP A 223 4.12 14.79 -20.25
C ASP A 223 4.48 15.87 -19.22
N ALA A 224 5.29 16.82 -19.64
CA ALA A 224 5.76 17.90 -18.78
C ALA A 224 4.63 18.74 -18.15
N LEU A 225 3.49 18.88 -18.84
CA LEU A 225 2.35 19.65 -18.32
C LEU A 225 1.65 18.90 -17.18
N ALA A 226 1.40 17.62 -17.34
CA ALA A 226 0.83 16.79 -16.27
C ALA A 226 1.80 16.72 -15.09
N ALA A 227 3.08 16.46 -15.34
CA ALA A 227 4.11 16.38 -14.30
C ALA A 227 4.22 17.68 -13.48
N GLU A 228 4.21 18.85 -14.14
CA GLU A 228 4.23 20.15 -13.44
C GLU A 228 3.01 20.33 -12.52
N MET A 229 1.79 20.05 -13.03
CA MET A 229 0.58 20.20 -12.24
C MET A 229 0.53 19.23 -11.05
N ILE A 230 0.94 17.98 -11.28
CA ILE A 230 0.94 16.94 -10.26
C ILE A 230 2.00 17.21 -9.20
N SER A 231 3.20 17.66 -9.57
CA SER A 231 4.28 17.92 -8.63
C SER A 231 3.94 18.97 -7.56
N ARG A 232 3.01 19.88 -7.84
CA ARG A 232 2.55 20.92 -6.88
C ARG A 232 1.87 20.35 -5.64
N VAL A 233 1.39 19.11 -5.69
CA VAL A 233 0.79 18.43 -4.54
C VAL A 233 1.74 17.47 -3.84
N ASN A 234 3.01 17.43 -4.26
CA ASN A 234 3.98 16.52 -3.67
C ASN A 234 4.32 16.91 -2.23
N HIS A 235 4.05 16.01 -1.29
CA HIS A 235 4.42 16.18 0.12
C HIS A 235 5.85 15.69 0.33
N LEU A 236 6.80 16.62 0.34
CA LEU A 236 8.24 16.33 0.38
C LEU A 236 8.66 15.40 1.53
N PRO A 237 8.19 15.57 2.79
CA PRO A 237 8.55 14.64 3.86
C PRO A 237 8.13 13.20 3.56
N THR A 238 6.89 12.99 3.09
CA THR A 238 6.44 11.66 2.65
C THR A 238 7.27 11.15 1.49
N TYR A 239 7.54 11.99 0.48
CA TYR A 239 8.30 11.59 -0.71
C TYR A 239 9.71 11.08 -0.34
N ARG A 240 10.41 11.76 0.57
CA ARG A 240 11.74 11.33 1.07
C ARG A 240 11.68 9.95 1.73
N CYS A 241 10.71 9.74 2.63
CA CYS A 241 10.51 8.42 3.26
C CYS A 241 10.22 7.33 2.20
N ILE A 242 9.30 7.62 1.27
CA ILE A 242 8.90 6.69 0.23
C ILE A 242 10.05 6.39 -0.74
N SER A 243 10.88 7.38 -1.07
CA SER A 243 12.08 7.16 -1.90
C SER A 243 13.03 6.17 -1.25
N CYS A 244 13.26 6.28 0.05
CA CYS A 244 14.08 5.34 0.83
C CYS A 244 13.48 3.91 0.83
N GLU A 245 12.18 3.80 1.11
CA GLU A 245 11.46 2.53 1.12
C GLU A 245 11.47 1.84 -0.25
N ARG A 246 11.24 2.59 -1.32
CA ARG A 246 11.25 2.08 -2.70
C ARG A 246 12.65 1.70 -3.17
N ALA A 247 13.68 2.48 -2.84
CA ALA A 247 15.06 2.13 -3.13
C ALA A 247 15.42 0.76 -2.51
N PHE A 248 14.99 0.51 -1.28
CA PHE A 248 15.19 -0.77 -0.61
C PHE A 248 14.43 -1.92 -1.29
N LEU A 249 13.13 -1.71 -1.65
CA LEU A 249 12.36 -2.71 -2.40
C LEU A 249 13.00 -3.05 -3.75
N ASN A 250 13.53 -2.05 -4.43
CA ASN A 250 14.23 -2.23 -5.71
C ASN A 250 15.48 -3.11 -5.55
N LEU A 251 16.30 -2.85 -4.52
CA LEU A 251 17.50 -3.66 -4.23
C LEU A 251 17.16 -5.11 -3.89
N LEU A 252 16.05 -5.35 -3.21
CA LEU A 252 15.55 -6.69 -2.92
C LEU A 252 15.01 -7.41 -4.16
N GLN A 253 14.79 -6.70 -5.29
CA GLN A 253 13.99 -7.22 -6.41
C GLN A 253 12.64 -7.80 -5.95
N ALA A 254 12.08 -7.17 -4.92
CA ALA A 254 10.93 -7.67 -4.21
C ALA A 254 9.63 -7.35 -4.97
N ASP A 255 8.84 -8.36 -5.19
CA ASP A 255 7.43 -8.24 -5.52
C ASP A 255 6.56 -8.36 -4.24
N CYS A 256 5.24 -8.33 -4.39
CA CYS A 256 4.29 -8.47 -3.28
C CYS A 256 4.34 -9.85 -2.58
N SER A 257 5.14 -10.80 -3.07
CA SER A 257 5.29 -12.14 -2.48
C SER A 257 6.45 -12.21 -1.48
N VAL A 258 7.39 -11.26 -1.53
CA VAL A 258 8.51 -11.23 -0.58
C VAL A 258 8.00 -10.79 0.80
N PRO A 259 8.22 -11.60 1.85
CA PRO A 259 7.69 -11.30 3.18
C PRO A 259 8.57 -10.26 3.89
N VAL A 260 8.48 -9.02 3.43
CA VAL A 260 9.18 -7.85 4.00
C VAL A 260 8.19 -6.84 4.54
N GLY A 261 8.46 -6.32 5.72
CA GLY A 261 7.76 -5.19 6.32
C GLY A 261 8.75 -4.11 6.70
N GLY A 262 8.29 -2.86 6.70
CA GLY A 262 9.15 -1.75 7.09
C GLY A 262 8.51 -0.40 6.89
N TYR A 263 9.21 0.62 7.32
CA TYR A 263 8.85 2.01 7.15
C TYR A 263 10.07 2.91 7.32
N ALA A 264 10.07 4.03 6.63
CA ALA A 264 11.02 5.10 6.85
C ALA A 264 10.35 6.23 7.64
N GLU A 265 11.13 6.88 8.49
CA GLU A 265 10.73 8.05 9.29
C GLU A 265 11.80 9.14 9.24
N ILE A 266 11.37 10.41 9.29
CA ILE A 266 12.28 11.55 9.37
C ILE A 266 12.49 11.89 10.84
N ASN A 267 13.75 11.97 11.24
CA ASN A 267 14.16 12.31 12.60
C ASN A 267 14.15 13.84 12.83
N ALA A 268 14.29 14.25 14.07
CA ALA A 268 14.32 15.67 14.45
C ALA A 268 15.51 16.44 13.85
N ASP A 269 16.60 15.76 13.51
CA ASP A 269 17.79 16.32 12.84
C ASP A 269 17.72 16.25 11.31
N ASP A 270 16.54 15.99 10.76
CA ASP A 270 16.26 15.83 9.33
C ASP A 270 16.93 14.59 8.67
N SER A 271 17.55 13.71 9.43
CA SER A 271 17.97 12.40 8.93
C SER A 271 16.78 11.47 8.70
N ILE A 272 16.97 10.41 7.91
CA ILE A 272 15.96 9.39 7.64
C ILE A 272 16.42 8.08 8.27
N THR A 273 15.53 7.44 9.02
CA THR A 273 15.73 6.08 9.52
C THR A 273 14.82 5.12 8.76
N LEU A 274 15.40 4.09 8.14
CA LEU A 274 14.67 2.99 7.53
C LEU A 274 14.67 1.79 8.48
N ASN A 275 13.49 1.36 8.91
CA ASN A 275 13.29 0.18 9.75
C ASN A 275 12.69 -0.94 8.91
N VAL A 276 13.29 -2.13 8.94
CA VAL A 276 12.87 -3.28 8.13
C VAL A 276 12.83 -4.57 8.94
N VAL A 277 11.86 -5.41 8.67
CA VAL A 277 11.88 -6.84 9.01
C VAL A 277 11.77 -7.65 7.72
N HIS A 278 12.69 -8.57 7.54
CA HIS A 278 12.71 -9.50 6.41
C HIS A 278 12.60 -10.94 6.93
N TYR A 279 11.70 -11.72 6.38
CA TYR A 279 11.49 -13.11 6.73
C TYR A 279 12.13 -14.00 5.66
N SER A 280 13.04 -14.88 6.07
CA SER A 280 13.54 -15.96 5.20
C SER A 280 12.56 -17.13 5.12
N ASP A 281 11.79 -17.35 6.20
CA ASP A 281 10.68 -18.30 6.28
C ASP A 281 9.67 -17.89 7.37
N ALA A 282 8.71 -18.73 7.70
CA ALA A 282 7.66 -18.42 8.67
C ALA A 282 8.17 -18.18 10.11
N THR A 283 9.37 -18.62 10.44
CA THR A 283 9.94 -18.62 11.81
C THR A 283 11.22 -17.79 11.93
N HIS A 284 11.95 -17.65 10.83
CA HIS A 284 13.22 -16.94 10.81
C HIS A 284 13.07 -15.57 10.17
N PHE A 285 13.50 -14.54 10.89
CA PHE A 285 13.46 -13.18 10.40
C PHE A 285 14.64 -12.36 10.90
N THR A 286 15.02 -11.37 10.13
CA THR A 286 16.04 -10.37 10.47
C THR A 286 15.38 -9.00 10.61
N ARG A 287 15.68 -8.29 11.71
CA ARG A 287 15.29 -6.90 11.92
C ARG A 287 16.51 -6.01 11.77
N LEU A 288 16.39 -4.99 10.93
CA LEU A 288 17.46 -4.05 10.64
C LEU A 288 16.94 -2.62 10.68
N SER A 289 17.83 -1.72 11.02
CA SER A 289 17.57 -0.28 10.98
C SER A 289 18.84 0.43 10.51
N GLU A 290 18.70 1.40 9.64
CA GLU A 290 19.78 2.23 9.11
C GLU A 290 19.35 3.70 9.09
N THR A 291 20.28 4.61 9.42
CA THR A 291 19.99 6.04 9.50
C THR A 291 21.02 6.84 8.68
N GLY A 292 20.56 7.83 7.96
CA GLY A 292 21.41 8.74 7.17
C GLY A 292 20.60 9.89 6.59
N THR A 293 21.23 10.75 5.83
CA THR A 293 20.60 11.94 5.22
C THR A 293 20.13 11.70 3.81
N ASP A 294 20.74 10.75 3.10
CA ASP A 294 20.40 10.39 1.73
C ASP A 294 19.55 9.11 1.70
N PRO A 295 18.31 9.16 1.15
CA PRO A 295 17.39 8.02 1.12
C PRO A 295 17.95 6.78 0.41
N GLU A 296 18.67 6.96 -0.71
CA GLU A 296 19.21 5.84 -1.48
C GLU A 296 20.41 5.21 -0.75
N ALA A 297 21.29 6.04 -0.18
CA ALA A 297 22.43 5.56 0.58
C ALA A 297 21.99 4.74 1.81
N VAL A 298 20.94 5.17 2.53
CA VAL A 298 20.34 4.44 3.64
C VAL A 298 19.82 3.08 3.19
N ALA A 299 19.09 3.03 2.08
CA ALA A 299 18.57 1.78 1.53
C ALA A 299 19.69 0.81 1.12
N VAL A 300 20.74 1.31 0.47
CA VAL A 300 21.91 0.52 0.04
C VAL A 300 22.66 -0.04 1.26
N ALA A 301 22.91 0.78 2.29
CA ALA A 301 23.60 0.34 3.50
C ALA A 301 22.82 -0.74 4.25
N LEU A 302 21.51 -0.55 4.39
CA LEU A 302 20.63 -1.52 5.04
C LEU A 302 20.56 -2.84 4.25
N HIS A 303 20.44 -2.78 2.92
CA HIS A 303 20.45 -3.97 2.06
C HIS A 303 21.80 -4.72 2.15
N ALA A 304 22.93 -4.00 2.13
CA ALA A 304 24.24 -4.62 2.31
C ALA A 304 24.40 -5.33 3.66
N THR A 305 23.73 -4.83 4.70
CA THR A 305 23.69 -5.49 6.02
C THR A 305 22.81 -6.73 5.98
N LEU A 306 21.66 -6.68 5.30
CA LEU A 306 20.74 -7.81 5.18
C LEU A 306 21.37 -9.03 4.49
N ILE A 307 22.14 -8.81 3.42
CA ILE A 307 22.77 -9.93 2.67
C ILE A 307 23.96 -10.55 3.40
N ARG A 308 24.42 -9.96 4.51
CA ARG A 308 25.47 -10.51 5.38
C ARG A 308 24.92 -11.22 6.60
N ALA A 309 23.66 -10.99 6.94
CA ALA A 309 22.96 -11.54 8.11
C ALA A 309 22.38 -12.92 7.85
#